data_41c25f5fea9bacb12dfb748e14aaf55d
#
_entry.id   41c25f5fea9bacb12dfb748e14aaf55d
#
_cell.length_a   1.000
_cell.length_b   1.000
_cell.length_c   1.000
_cell.angle_alpha   90.00
_cell.angle_beta   90.00
_cell.angle_gamma   90.00
#
_symmetry.space_group_name_H-M   'P 1'
#
loop_
_entity.id
_entity.type
_entity.pdbx_description
1 polymer ?
#
loop_
_entity_poly.entity_id
_entity_poly.type
_entity_poly.pdbx_seq_one_letter_code
_entity_poly.pdbx_strand_id
1 'polypeptide(L)'
;VYPEFEPSQVCENFFNDGTYFISTAFNGAGETSKSKSVHTIAMYFDNFTGTVEIQGDLSDQPSSSHSDWFLLSPELFSNPTITINNETGVQAFVLKANVNWIRVRYTATSGSIKKVLLRN
;
A
#
# COMPACT_ATOMS: atom_id res chain seq x y z
N VAL A 1 -16.87 21.70 -17.34
CA VAL A 1 -16.66 20.26 -17.36
C VAL A 1 -15.29 19.93 -16.82
N TYR A 2 -15.25 19.02 -15.90
CA TYR A 2 -13.97 18.59 -15.32
C TYR A 2 -13.34 17.51 -16.18
N PRO A 3 -12.01 17.48 -16.31
CA PRO A 3 -11.36 16.40 -17.01
C PRO A 3 -11.61 15.06 -16.28
N GLU A 4 -11.69 14.01 -17.08
CA GLU A 4 -11.82 12.68 -16.50
C GLU A 4 -10.45 12.16 -16.07
N PHE A 5 -10.40 11.58 -14.90
CA PHE A 5 -9.19 10.93 -14.39
C PHE A 5 -9.44 9.44 -14.27
N GLU A 6 -8.40 8.65 -14.49
CA GLU A 6 -8.47 7.24 -14.15
C GLU A 6 -8.70 7.11 -12.65
N PRO A 7 -9.66 6.28 -12.21
CA PRO A 7 -9.89 6.09 -10.79
C PRO A 7 -8.65 5.49 -10.13
N SER A 8 -8.36 5.95 -8.92
CA SER A 8 -7.37 5.31 -8.09
C SER A 8 -7.86 3.93 -7.69
N GLN A 9 -6.93 3.01 -7.49
CA GLN A 9 -7.26 1.71 -6.93
C GLN A 9 -7.54 1.89 -5.44
N VAL A 10 -8.56 1.22 -4.92
CA VAL A 10 -9.07 1.43 -3.57
C VAL A 10 -9.13 0.10 -2.82
N CYS A 11 -8.70 0.11 -1.57
CA CYS A 11 -8.95 -0.99 -0.64
C CYS A 11 -9.53 -0.42 0.65
N GLU A 12 -10.72 -0.88 1.02
CA GLU A 12 -11.40 -0.48 2.26
C GLU A 12 -11.55 -1.64 3.23
N ASN A 13 -11.36 -2.86 2.77
CA ASN A 13 -11.50 -4.05 3.59
C ASN A 13 -10.18 -4.82 3.60
N PHE A 14 -9.65 -5.01 4.80
CA PHE A 14 -8.38 -5.69 4.98
C PHE A 14 -8.62 -7.09 5.51
N PHE A 15 -7.87 -8.04 5.00
CA PHE A 15 -7.89 -9.40 5.50
C PHE A 15 -7.04 -9.50 6.76
N ASN A 16 -7.60 -10.04 7.83
CA ASN A 16 -6.87 -10.27 9.08
C ASN A 16 -6.44 -11.73 9.13
N ASP A 17 -5.13 -11.96 9.05
CA ASP A 17 -4.58 -13.32 9.09
C ASP A 17 -4.24 -13.79 10.52
N GLY A 18 -4.60 -13.02 11.52
CA GLY A 18 -4.29 -13.30 12.92
C GLY A 18 -3.12 -12.49 13.46
N THR A 19 -2.25 -12.00 12.58
CA THR A 19 -1.09 -11.18 12.94
C THR A 19 -1.15 -9.82 12.24
N TYR A 20 -1.48 -9.83 10.95
CA TYR A 20 -1.48 -8.65 10.12
C TYR A 20 -2.84 -8.40 9.50
N PHE A 21 -3.12 -7.13 9.22
CA PHE A 21 -4.18 -6.72 8.31
C PHE A 21 -3.55 -6.50 6.94
N ILE A 22 -4.08 -7.16 5.93
CA ILE A 22 -3.50 -7.19 4.60
C ILE A 22 -4.50 -6.66 3.58
N SER A 23 -4.08 -5.69 2.76
CA SER A 23 -4.94 -5.15 1.71
C SER A 23 -5.09 -6.13 0.56
N THR A 24 -6.05 -5.85 -0.31
CA THR A 24 -6.06 -6.49 -1.63
C THR A 24 -4.80 -6.13 -2.39
N ALA A 25 -4.46 -6.93 -3.39
CA ALA A 25 -3.33 -6.63 -4.24
C ALA A 25 -3.72 -5.55 -5.25
N PHE A 26 -2.95 -4.48 -5.29
CA PHE A 26 -3.10 -3.42 -6.29
C PHE A 26 -2.22 -3.73 -7.48
N ASN A 27 -2.66 -3.30 -8.66
CA ASN A 27 -1.82 -3.36 -9.85
C ASN A 27 -0.64 -2.42 -9.68
N GLY A 28 0.55 -2.95 -9.86
CA GLY A 28 1.76 -2.15 -9.85
C GLY A 28 2.07 -1.56 -11.22
N ALA A 29 3.32 -1.17 -11.42
CA ALA A 29 3.76 -0.55 -12.64
C ALA A 29 3.96 -1.53 -13.80
N GLY A 30 4.09 -2.80 -13.55
CA GLY A 30 4.23 -3.89 -14.50
C GLY A 30 4.43 -3.53 -15.95
N GLU A 31 3.75 -4.25 -16.82
CA GLU A 31 3.92 -4.09 -18.27
C GLU A 31 3.11 -2.95 -18.89
N THR A 32 2.18 -2.36 -18.15
CA THR A 32 1.34 -1.28 -18.67
C THR A 32 1.60 0.05 -18.00
N SER A 33 2.75 0.20 -17.38
CA SER A 33 3.07 1.40 -16.61
C SER A 33 3.17 2.63 -17.51
N LYS A 34 2.40 3.65 -17.16
CA LYS A 34 2.53 4.98 -17.75
C LYS A 34 3.25 5.94 -16.83
N SER A 35 3.45 5.55 -15.61
CA SER A 35 4.00 6.40 -14.54
C SER A 35 5.48 6.17 -14.30
N LYS A 36 6.13 5.32 -15.13
CA LYS A 36 7.55 5.01 -15.01
C LYS A 36 7.90 4.47 -13.62
N SER A 37 7.06 3.58 -13.11
CA SER A 37 7.28 2.90 -11.83
C SER A 37 7.18 3.80 -10.62
N VAL A 38 6.48 4.93 -10.73
CA VAL A 38 6.20 5.79 -9.58
C VAL A 38 4.76 5.59 -9.16
N HIS A 39 4.56 5.35 -7.87
CA HIS A 39 3.24 5.12 -7.28
C HIS A 39 3.04 6.10 -6.14
N THR A 40 1.82 6.62 -6.02
CA THR A 40 1.42 7.40 -4.86
C THR A 40 0.39 6.60 -4.09
N ILE A 41 0.65 6.39 -2.81
CA ILE A 41 -0.21 5.63 -1.93
C ILE A 41 -0.71 6.54 -0.84
N ALA A 42 -2.03 6.70 -0.75
CA ALA A 42 -2.66 7.48 0.31
C ALA A 42 -3.29 6.52 1.31
N MET A 43 -2.94 6.68 2.57
CA MET A 43 -3.48 5.88 3.66
C MET A 43 -4.31 6.76 4.58
N TYR A 44 -5.52 6.34 4.86
CA TYR A 44 -6.46 7.06 5.69
C TYR A 44 -6.51 6.40 7.06
N PHE A 45 -5.98 7.12 8.06
CA PHE A 45 -5.85 6.62 9.42
C PHE A 45 -7.01 7.08 10.30
N ASP A 46 -7.34 6.26 11.28
CA ASP A 46 -8.34 6.57 12.32
C ASP A 46 -7.76 6.23 13.67
N ASN A 47 -7.21 7.24 14.35
CA ASN A 47 -6.55 7.11 15.65
C ASN A 47 -5.57 5.93 15.67
N PHE A 48 -4.80 5.81 14.60
CA PHE A 48 -3.98 4.63 14.35
C PHE A 48 -2.61 4.75 15.04
N THR A 49 -2.26 3.71 15.77
CA THR A 49 -0.89 3.47 16.26
C THR A 49 -0.49 2.07 15.88
N GLY A 50 0.63 1.94 15.20
CA GLY A 50 1.11 0.64 14.75
C GLY A 50 2.21 0.75 13.72
N THR A 51 2.41 -0.32 12.97
CA THR A 51 3.42 -0.35 11.91
C THR A 51 2.76 -0.70 10.58
N VAL A 52 3.27 -0.09 9.52
CA VAL A 52 2.78 -0.28 8.16
C VAL A 52 3.93 -0.70 7.27
N GLU A 53 3.67 -1.67 6.41
CA GLU A 53 4.63 -2.14 5.42
C GLU A 53 3.98 -2.15 4.05
N ILE A 54 4.75 -1.74 3.04
CA ILE A 54 4.32 -1.81 1.64
C ILE A 54 5.11 -2.95 1.01
N GLN A 55 4.41 -3.85 0.34
CA GLN A 55 5.02 -5.04 -0.23
C GLN A 55 4.79 -5.11 -1.73
N GLY A 56 5.74 -5.69 -2.44
CA GLY A 56 5.66 -5.93 -3.87
C GLY A 56 5.77 -7.41 -4.21
N ASP A 57 5.27 -7.77 -5.39
CA ASP A 57 5.29 -9.13 -5.91
C ASP A 57 5.50 -9.08 -7.42
N LEU A 58 6.36 -9.94 -7.92
CA LEU A 58 6.68 -10.04 -9.35
C LEU A 58 5.99 -11.20 -10.04
N SER A 59 5.13 -11.93 -9.35
CA SER A 59 4.39 -13.05 -9.92
C SER A 59 3.37 -12.58 -10.96
N ASP A 60 2.99 -13.45 -11.88
CA ASP A 60 1.97 -13.12 -12.90
C ASP A 60 0.63 -12.82 -12.26
N GLN A 61 0.29 -13.54 -11.19
CA GLN A 61 -0.88 -13.30 -10.38
C GLN A 61 -0.45 -13.01 -8.94
N PRO A 62 -1.23 -12.26 -8.17
CA PRO A 62 -0.86 -11.99 -6.78
C PRO A 62 -0.69 -13.30 -6.02
N SER A 63 0.49 -13.49 -5.42
CA SER A 63 0.79 -14.73 -4.74
C SER A 63 -0.02 -14.88 -3.47
N SER A 64 -0.52 -16.08 -3.22
CA SER A 64 -1.14 -16.43 -1.96
C SER A 64 -0.12 -16.76 -0.88
N SER A 65 1.15 -16.95 -1.26
CA SER A 65 2.23 -17.21 -0.32
C SER A 65 2.83 -15.89 0.16
N HIS A 66 2.83 -15.69 1.47
CA HIS A 66 3.41 -14.46 2.04
C HIS A 66 4.91 -14.33 1.77
N SER A 67 5.59 -15.43 1.57
CA SER A 67 7.03 -15.41 1.33
C SER A 67 7.41 -14.89 -0.05
N ASP A 68 6.47 -14.81 -0.98
CA ASP A 68 6.71 -14.26 -2.32
C ASP A 68 6.62 -12.74 -2.34
N TRP A 69 6.14 -12.13 -1.27
CA TRP A 69 6.04 -10.68 -1.14
C TRP A 69 7.27 -10.13 -0.44
N PHE A 70 7.82 -9.05 -0.97
CA PHE A 70 9.00 -8.41 -0.40
C PHE A 70 8.72 -6.96 -0.05
N LEU A 71 9.47 -6.45 0.93
CA LEU A 71 9.25 -5.11 1.44
C LEU A 71 9.77 -4.06 0.47
N LEU A 72 8.99 -2.97 0.34
CA LEU A 72 9.35 -1.80 -0.46
C LEU A 72 9.45 -0.60 0.46
N SER A 73 10.51 0.19 0.28
CA SER A 73 10.70 1.42 1.07
C SER A 73 10.13 2.61 0.29
N PRO A 74 9.20 3.37 0.88
CA PRO A 74 8.76 4.62 0.26
C PRO A 74 9.92 5.61 0.16
N GLU A 75 9.80 6.56 -0.77
CA GLU A 75 10.75 7.66 -0.90
C GLU A 75 10.88 8.41 0.43
N LEU A 76 12.10 8.83 0.73
CA LEU A 76 12.45 9.57 1.95
C LEU A 76 12.43 8.72 3.23
N PHE A 77 12.19 7.42 3.11
CA PHE A 77 12.23 6.51 4.26
C PHE A 77 13.41 5.58 4.12
N SER A 78 14.24 5.50 5.14
CA SER A 78 15.37 4.58 5.17
C SER A 78 14.97 3.18 5.65
N ASN A 79 13.80 3.07 6.27
CA ASN A 79 13.32 1.81 6.82
C ASN A 79 12.03 1.40 6.10
N PRO A 80 11.93 0.16 5.59
CA PRO A 80 10.71 -0.28 4.92
C PRO A 80 9.51 -0.43 5.85
N THR A 81 9.73 -0.53 7.15
CA THR A 81 8.65 -0.57 8.13
C THR A 81 8.39 0.84 8.64
N ILE A 82 7.18 1.32 8.41
CA ILE A 82 6.77 2.68 8.79
C ILE A 82 6.07 2.61 10.13
N THR A 83 6.57 3.35 11.11
CA THR A 83 5.94 3.44 12.43
C THR A 83 5.02 4.66 12.46
N ILE A 84 3.76 4.42 12.82
CA ILE A 84 2.73 5.46 12.93
C ILE A 84 2.31 5.56 14.38
N ASN A 85 2.16 6.79 14.86
CA ASN A 85 1.85 7.05 16.25
C ASN A 85 0.69 8.03 16.36
N ASN A 86 -0.48 7.52 16.75
CA ASN A 86 -1.68 8.28 17.03
C ASN A 86 -2.07 9.26 15.91
N GLU A 87 -2.20 8.72 14.71
CA GLU A 87 -2.53 9.52 13.52
C GLU A 87 -4.00 9.39 13.16
N THR A 88 -4.58 10.51 12.73
CA THR A 88 -5.91 10.57 12.12
C THR A 88 -5.80 11.44 10.88
N GLY A 89 -6.44 11.01 9.81
CA GLY A 89 -6.42 11.73 8.55
C GLY A 89 -5.62 10.98 7.49
N VAL A 90 -5.28 11.66 6.41
CA VAL A 90 -4.62 11.03 5.28
C VAL A 90 -3.14 11.39 5.24
N GLN A 91 -2.31 10.38 4.95
CA GLN A 91 -0.91 10.59 4.63
C GLN A 91 -0.61 9.92 3.30
N ALA A 92 0.21 10.57 2.48
CA ALA A 92 0.62 10.06 1.18
C ALA A 92 2.08 9.65 1.20
N PHE A 93 2.35 8.54 0.52
CA PHE A 93 3.71 8.00 0.37
C PHE A 93 4.00 7.84 -1.10
N VAL A 94 5.20 8.20 -1.52
CA VAL A 94 5.65 8.01 -2.90
C VAL A 94 6.57 6.80 -2.94
N LEU A 95 6.31 5.92 -3.88
CA LEU A 95 7.05 4.66 -4.02
C LEU A 95 7.58 4.54 -5.44
N LYS A 96 8.86 4.26 -5.57
CA LYS A 96 9.47 3.91 -6.85
C LYS A 96 9.76 2.42 -6.86
N ALA A 97 9.01 1.68 -7.66
CA ALA A 97 9.18 0.24 -7.76
C ALA A 97 8.59 -0.26 -9.06
N ASN A 98 9.28 -1.18 -9.70
CA ASN A 98 8.77 -1.82 -10.91
C ASN A 98 8.36 -3.25 -10.55
N VAL A 99 7.13 -3.39 -10.08
CA VAL A 99 6.57 -4.65 -9.61
C VAL A 99 5.21 -4.87 -10.26
N ASN A 100 4.76 -6.12 -10.30
CA ASN A 100 3.46 -6.44 -10.86
C ASN A 100 2.33 -6.13 -9.90
N TRP A 101 2.57 -6.34 -8.60
CA TRP A 101 1.55 -6.18 -7.59
C TRP A 101 2.11 -5.46 -6.37
N ILE A 102 1.25 -4.67 -5.73
CA ILE A 102 1.58 -3.94 -4.50
C ILE A 102 0.46 -4.22 -3.51
N ARG A 103 0.82 -4.43 -2.25
CA ARG A 103 -0.16 -4.51 -1.17
C ARG A 103 0.37 -3.78 0.06
N VAL A 104 -0.55 -3.43 0.95
CA VAL A 104 -0.24 -2.82 2.24
C VAL A 104 -0.55 -3.83 3.33
N ARG A 105 0.36 -3.96 4.27
CA ARG A 105 0.20 -4.84 5.43
C ARG A 105 0.47 -4.03 6.68
N TYR A 106 -0.39 -4.15 7.68
CA TYR A 106 -0.18 -3.38 8.89
C TYR A 106 -0.51 -4.18 10.15
N THR A 107 0.11 -3.77 11.26
CA THR A 107 -0.27 -4.21 12.61
C THR A 107 -0.74 -2.99 13.38
N ALA A 108 -1.81 -3.13 14.16
CA ALA A 108 -2.36 -2.04 14.92
C ALA A 108 -2.25 -2.33 16.41
N THR A 109 -1.66 -1.39 17.14
CA THR A 109 -1.74 -1.36 18.59
C THR A 109 -3.08 -0.76 19.00
N SER A 110 -3.53 0.26 18.27
CA SER A 110 -4.84 0.86 18.44
C SER A 110 -5.27 1.53 17.15
N GLY A 111 -6.58 1.74 16.99
CA GLY A 111 -7.13 2.35 15.80
C GLY A 111 -7.04 1.46 14.57
N SER A 112 -7.18 2.06 13.41
CA SER A 112 -7.18 1.32 12.15
C SER A 112 -6.79 2.19 10.97
N ILE A 113 -6.49 1.54 9.84
CA ILE A 113 -6.42 2.19 8.54
C ILE A 113 -7.78 1.96 7.88
N LYS A 114 -8.48 3.05 7.56
CA LYS A 114 -9.81 2.99 6.99
C LYS A 114 -9.80 2.54 5.54
N LYS A 115 -8.88 3.11 4.77
CA LYS A 115 -8.74 2.75 3.37
C LYS A 115 -7.37 3.14 2.85
N VAL A 116 -6.99 2.53 1.75
CA VAL A 116 -5.77 2.83 1.01
C VAL A 116 -6.16 3.09 -0.44
N LEU A 117 -5.63 4.17 -0.99
CA LEU A 117 -5.74 4.49 -2.41
C LEU A 117 -4.36 4.39 -3.04
N LEU A 118 -4.31 3.82 -4.23
CA LEU A 118 -3.05 3.74 -4.98
C LEU A 118 -3.25 4.26 -6.39
N ARG A 119 -2.34 5.11 -6.80
CA ARG A 119 -2.31 5.63 -8.17
C ARG A 119 -0.92 5.42 -8.76
N ASN A 120 -0.91 4.88 -9.95
CA ASN A 120 0.32 4.69 -10.71
C ASN A 120 0.70 5.97 -11.48
#